data_4fb1fb9e3f3fb954d5dcb925bfe7ce1e
#
_entry.id   4fb1fb9e3f3fb954d5dcb925bfe7ce1e
#
_cell.length_a   1.000
_cell.length_b   1.000
_cell.length_c   1.000
_cell.angle_alpha   90.00
_cell.angle_beta   90.00
_cell.angle_gamma   90.00
#
_symmetry.space_group_name_H-M   'P 1'
#
loop_
_entity.id
_entity.type
_entity.pdbx_description
1 polymer ?
#
loop_
_entity_poly.entity_id
_entity_poly.type
_entity_poly.pdbx_seq_one_letter_code
_entity_poly.pdbx_strand_id
1 'polypeptide(L)'
;LYEAAREAEADIACASMLKIRPSYSKWTIHYTERQVAAEAQEKFRLCRCPPDFYVMNKLLRREMLLRLGLRFRERVCYEDVEYTMRLLGEGGVLVTVPDVVYRYVVNGASITKSRQTPKKQQDKYLAHKAFVAYVDARGIRLDARFRRITRRSFGRWGLTWLKIKECGDRETYRLFDLIPVWRKRVTDKQACDGH
;
A
#
# COMPACT_ATOMS: atom_id res chain seq x y z
N LEU A 1 7.54 -21.59 -2.99
CA LEU A 1 7.02 -20.80 -1.83
C LEU A 1 6.66 -21.70 -0.65
N TYR A 2 5.93 -22.81 -0.89
CA TYR A 2 5.48 -23.70 0.19
C TYR A 2 6.65 -24.32 0.97
N GLU A 3 7.65 -24.89 0.30
CA GLU A 3 8.83 -25.46 0.95
C GLU A 3 9.58 -24.43 1.77
N ALA A 4 9.80 -23.23 1.22
CA ALA A 4 10.48 -22.15 1.92
C ALA A 4 9.68 -21.69 3.16
N ALA A 5 8.35 -21.63 3.07
CA ALA A 5 7.51 -21.32 4.22
C ALA A 5 7.59 -22.39 5.32
N ARG A 6 7.57 -23.69 4.92
CA ARG A 6 7.69 -24.81 5.84
C ARG A 6 9.03 -24.84 6.57
N GLU A 7 10.12 -24.70 5.83
CA GLU A 7 11.48 -24.73 6.39
C GLU A 7 11.78 -23.54 7.33
N ALA A 8 11.22 -22.37 7.05
CA ALA A 8 11.37 -21.18 7.87
C ALA A 8 10.28 -21.05 8.96
N GLU A 9 9.36 -22.03 9.06
CA GLU A 9 8.15 -21.97 9.92
C GLU A 9 7.37 -20.66 9.70
N ALA A 10 7.39 -20.14 8.45
CA ALA A 10 6.84 -18.84 8.13
C ALA A 10 5.33 -18.90 7.86
N ASP A 11 4.64 -17.84 8.26
CA ASP A 11 3.23 -17.62 7.94
C ASP A 11 3.04 -16.93 6.60
N ILE A 12 4.09 -16.24 6.11
CA ILE A 12 4.08 -15.44 4.89
C ILE A 12 5.33 -15.78 4.06
N ALA A 13 5.15 -16.32 2.85
CA ALA A 13 6.25 -16.48 1.90
C ALA A 13 6.05 -15.55 0.71
N CYS A 14 7.07 -14.74 0.41
CA CYS A 14 7.00 -13.68 -0.60
C CYS A 14 7.86 -14.02 -1.82
N ALA A 15 7.24 -14.03 -3.01
CA ALA A 15 7.92 -14.15 -4.29
C ALA A 15 8.41 -12.78 -4.79
N SER A 16 9.46 -12.79 -5.60
CA SER A 16 9.81 -11.66 -6.46
C SER A 16 8.66 -11.30 -7.39
N MET A 17 8.58 -10.08 -7.88
CA MET A 17 7.51 -9.63 -8.76
C MET A 17 8.03 -8.87 -9.96
N LEU A 18 7.78 -9.45 -11.15
CA LEU A 18 8.13 -8.88 -12.43
C LEU A 18 6.89 -8.31 -13.11
N LYS A 19 6.88 -7.00 -13.32
CA LYS A 19 5.81 -6.31 -14.05
C LYS A 19 6.10 -6.34 -15.53
N ILE A 20 5.17 -6.93 -16.30
CA ILE A 20 5.29 -7.13 -17.74
C ILE A 20 4.38 -6.15 -18.46
N ARG A 21 4.93 -5.38 -19.39
CA ARG A 21 4.25 -4.47 -20.30
C ARG A 21 4.50 -4.90 -21.74
N PRO A 22 3.71 -4.46 -22.74
CA PRO A 22 3.94 -4.83 -24.12
C PRO A 22 5.34 -4.54 -24.65
N SER A 23 5.95 -3.41 -24.22
CA SER A 23 7.24 -2.94 -24.71
C SER A 23 8.44 -3.24 -23.81
N TYR A 24 8.20 -3.58 -22.52
CA TYR A 24 9.29 -3.87 -21.57
C TYR A 24 8.79 -4.58 -20.32
N SER A 25 9.72 -5.19 -19.61
CA SER A 25 9.49 -5.75 -18.27
C SER A 25 10.36 -5.05 -17.24
N LYS A 26 9.83 -4.89 -16.02
CA LYS A 26 10.54 -4.23 -14.93
C LYS A 26 10.27 -4.94 -13.60
N TRP A 27 11.33 -5.17 -12.83
CA TRP A 27 11.19 -5.62 -11.46
C TRP A 27 10.47 -4.59 -10.60
N THR A 28 9.40 -5.00 -9.96
CA THR A 28 8.73 -4.22 -8.91
C THR A 28 9.29 -4.59 -7.55
N ILE A 29 9.42 -5.90 -7.29
CA ILE A 29 10.07 -6.47 -6.12
C ILE A 29 11.04 -7.52 -6.65
N HIS A 30 12.30 -7.45 -6.23
CA HIS A 30 13.33 -8.41 -6.63
C HIS A 30 14.13 -8.84 -5.40
N TYR A 31 13.93 -10.08 -5.00
CA TYR A 31 14.71 -10.71 -3.96
C TYR A 31 15.91 -11.41 -4.59
N THR A 32 17.10 -11.15 -4.09
CA THR A 32 18.35 -11.77 -4.53
C THR A 32 18.82 -12.87 -3.57
N GLU A 33 18.24 -12.89 -2.38
CA GLU A 33 18.55 -13.85 -1.33
C GLU A 33 17.32 -14.17 -0.49
N ARG A 34 17.36 -15.28 0.20
CA ARG A 34 16.35 -15.67 1.17
C ARG A 34 16.57 -14.93 2.48
N GLN A 35 15.56 -14.18 2.93
CA GLN A 35 15.57 -13.46 4.19
C GLN A 35 14.35 -13.86 5.02
N VAL A 36 14.52 -13.92 6.33
CA VAL A 36 13.43 -14.23 7.29
C VAL A 36 13.24 -13.04 8.20
N ALA A 37 12.01 -12.61 8.39
CA ALA A 37 11.65 -11.47 9.23
C ALA A 37 10.46 -11.79 10.14
N ALA A 38 10.63 -11.61 11.45
CA ALA A 38 9.56 -11.66 12.44
C ALA A 38 9.01 -10.26 12.74
N GLU A 39 9.90 -9.27 12.81
CA GLU A 39 9.57 -7.89 13.18
C GLU A 39 8.79 -7.16 12.07
N ALA A 40 7.74 -6.44 12.47
CA ALA A 40 6.88 -5.70 11.55
C ALA A 40 7.68 -4.72 10.68
N GLN A 41 8.58 -3.93 11.28
CA GLN A 41 9.42 -2.96 10.55
C GLN A 41 10.18 -3.61 9.40
N GLU A 42 10.74 -4.79 9.61
CA GLU A 42 11.52 -5.51 8.61
C GLU A 42 10.63 -6.13 7.53
N LYS A 43 9.46 -6.68 7.92
CA LYS A 43 8.45 -7.16 6.95
C LYS A 43 8.00 -6.04 6.01
N PHE A 44 7.75 -4.84 6.53
CA PHE A 44 7.40 -3.67 5.71
C PHE A 44 8.53 -3.29 4.76
N ARG A 45 9.78 -3.33 5.21
CA ARG A 45 10.97 -3.06 4.39
C ARG A 45 11.11 -4.08 3.26
N LEU A 46 11.09 -5.37 3.57
CA LEU A 46 11.24 -6.46 2.59
C LEU A 46 10.12 -6.44 1.55
N CYS A 47 8.89 -6.18 1.95
CA CYS A 47 7.76 -6.07 1.02
C CYS A 47 7.69 -4.71 0.31
N ARG A 48 8.61 -3.76 0.58
CA ARG A 48 8.60 -2.39 0.06
C ARG A 48 7.27 -1.68 0.31
N CYS A 49 6.66 -1.94 1.45
CA CYS A 49 5.36 -1.39 1.82
C CYS A 49 5.52 -0.20 2.78
N PRO A 50 5.15 1.03 2.37
CA PRO A 50 4.75 1.44 1.04
C PRO A 50 5.96 1.58 0.08
N PRO A 51 5.78 1.76 -1.23
CA PRO A 51 4.51 2.03 -1.94
C PRO A 51 3.75 0.78 -2.40
N ASP A 52 4.30 -0.41 -2.21
CA ASP A 52 3.81 -1.64 -2.79
C ASP A 52 2.91 -2.40 -1.79
N PHE A 53 1.58 -2.48 -2.09
CA PHE A 53 0.58 -3.17 -1.27
C PHE A 53 0.12 -4.47 -1.94
N TYR A 54 1.02 -5.16 -2.63
CA TYR A 54 0.70 -6.38 -3.35
C TYR A 54 0.48 -7.56 -2.43
N VAL A 55 -0.61 -8.30 -2.65
CA VAL A 55 -0.92 -9.55 -1.95
C VAL A 55 -0.64 -10.76 -2.84
N MET A 56 -0.80 -10.61 -4.16
CA MET A 56 -0.75 -11.70 -5.13
C MET A 56 0.61 -12.41 -5.28
N ASN A 57 1.70 -11.80 -4.84
CA ASN A 57 3.03 -12.42 -4.84
C ASN A 57 3.35 -13.16 -3.53
N LYS A 58 2.35 -13.47 -2.72
CA LYS A 58 2.52 -14.09 -1.40
C LYS A 58 1.75 -15.40 -1.28
N LEU A 59 2.36 -16.36 -0.61
CA LEU A 59 1.70 -17.53 -0.04
C LEU A 59 1.47 -17.26 1.45
N LEU A 60 0.26 -17.49 1.93
CA LEU A 60 -0.17 -17.14 3.28
C LEU A 60 -0.69 -18.37 4.01
N ARG A 61 -0.31 -18.55 5.27
CA ARG A 61 -0.83 -19.63 6.12
C ARG A 61 -2.29 -19.34 6.46
N ARG A 62 -3.17 -20.29 6.13
CA ARG A 62 -4.61 -20.15 6.32
C ARG A 62 -5.00 -19.91 7.77
N GLU A 63 -4.38 -20.64 8.71
CA GLU A 63 -4.64 -20.53 10.14
C GLU A 63 -4.32 -19.13 10.67
N MET A 64 -3.24 -18.52 10.20
CA MET A 64 -2.88 -17.13 10.53
C MET A 64 -3.96 -16.16 10.02
N LEU A 65 -4.45 -16.31 8.79
CA LEU A 65 -5.50 -15.47 8.24
C LEU A 65 -6.81 -15.56 9.04
N LEU A 66 -7.20 -16.77 9.44
CA LEU A 66 -8.40 -17.00 10.24
C LEU A 66 -8.26 -16.39 11.63
N ARG A 67 -7.12 -16.59 12.31
CA ARG A 67 -6.83 -16.02 13.62
C ARG A 67 -6.88 -14.49 13.64
N LEU A 68 -6.36 -13.85 12.60
CA LEU A 68 -6.33 -12.39 12.46
C LEU A 68 -7.64 -11.81 11.93
N GLY A 69 -8.57 -12.65 11.47
CA GLY A 69 -9.81 -12.22 10.84
C GLY A 69 -9.56 -11.33 9.61
N LEU A 70 -8.47 -11.61 8.87
CA LEU A 70 -8.09 -10.81 7.70
C LEU A 70 -9.06 -11.06 6.54
N ARG A 71 -9.75 -9.99 6.13
CA ARG A 71 -10.66 -9.98 4.98
C ARG A 71 -10.48 -8.69 4.21
N PHE A 72 -10.66 -8.75 2.90
CA PHE A 72 -10.75 -7.56 2.08
C PHE A 72 -12.06 -6.82 2.37
N ARG A 73 -11.99 -5.50 2.47
CA ARG A 73 -13.23 -4.69 2.57
C ARG A 73 -13.97 -4.71 1.25
N GLU A 74 -15.26 -4.96 1.33
CA GLU A 74 -16.13 -4.97 0.15
C GLU A 74 -16.49 -3.55 -0.29
N ARG A 75 -16.74 -3.38 -1.59
CA ARG A 75 -17.26 -2.15 -2.23
C ARG A 75 -16.39 -0.91 -2.05
N VAL A 76 -15.10 -1.07 -1.75
CA VAL A 76 -14.11 0.01 -1.72
C VAL A 76 -12.99 -0.25 -2.70
N CYS A 77 -12.35 0.82 -3.19
CA CYS A 77 -11.09 0.73 -3.91
C CYS A 77 -9.93 0.84 -2.94
N TYR A 78 -8.78 0.25 -3.30
CA TYR A 78 -7.56 0.22 -2.44
C TYR A 78 -7.74 -0.59 -1.15
N GLU A 79 -8.55 -1.64 -1.20
CA GLU A 79 -8.76 -2.63 -0.16
C GLU A 79 -7.49 -3.38 0.22
N ASP A 80 -6.55 -3.48 -0.73
CA ASP A 80 -5.23 -4.09 -0.56
C ASP A 80 -4.34 -3.34 0.43
N VAL A 81 -4.52 -2.03 0.56
CA VAL A 81 -3.74 -1.20 1.51
C VAL A 81 -4.00 -1.64 2.95
N GLU A 82 -5.26 -1.71 3.36
CA GLU A 82 -5.65 -2.13 4.71
C GLU A 82 -5.27 -3.59 4.97
N TYR A 83 -5.55 -4.46 4.00
CA TYR A 83 -5.22 -5.88 4.10
C TYR A 83 -3.72 -6.09 4.29
N THR A 84 -2.90 -5.47 3.44
CA THR A 84 -1.44 -5.64 3.48
C THR A 84 -0.82 -5.05 4.74
N MET A 85 -1.29 -3.88 5.21
CA MET A 85 -0.74 -3.30 6.44
C MET A 85 -0.98 -4.20 7.65
N ARG A 86 -2.19 -4.79 7.77
CA ARG A 86 -2.50 -5.72 8.87
C ARG A 86 -1.74 -7.04 8.70
N LEU A 87 -1.68 -7.57 7.48
CA LEU A 87 -0.91 -8.77 7.18
C LEU A 87 0.55 -8.65 7.63
N LEU A 88 1.22 -7.54 7.31
CA LEU A 88 2.63 -7.32 7.65
C LEU A 88 2.83 -6.91 9.11
N GLY A 89 1.89 -6.17 9.68
CA GLY A 89 1.99 -5.67 11.06
C GLY A 89 1.59 -6.69 12.12
N GLU A 90 0.66 -7.60 11.81
CA GLU A 90 0.06 -8.56 12.75
C GLU A 90 0.36 -10.02 12.39
N GLY A 91 0.74 -10.29 11.14
CA GLY A 91 1.13 -11.63 10.68
C GLY A 91 2.42 -12.11 11.33
N GLY A 92 2.60 -13.42 11.37
CA GLY A 92 3.79 -14.05 11.94
C GLY A 92 5.06 -13.88 11.10
N VAL A 93 5.88 -14.91 11.05
CA VAL A 93 7.17 -14.89 10.35
C VAL A 93 6.97 -14.77 8.83
N LEU A 94 7.78 -13.94 8.18
CA LEU A 94 7.84 -13.76 6.74
C LEU A 94 9.17 -14.31 6.21
N VAL A 95 9.12 -15.01 5.06
CA VAL A 95 10.31 -15.44 4.31
C VAL A 95 10.25 -14.93 2.86
N THR A 96 11.37 -14.42 2.34
CA THR A 96 11.50 -14.06 0.91
C THR A 96 12.07 -15.25 0.12
N VAL A 97 11.60 -15.41 -1.13
CA VAL A 97 11.99 -16.52 -1.99
C VAL A 97 12.48 -15.97 -3.34
N PRO A 98 13.80 -15.89 -3.56
CA PRO A 98 14.39 -15.25 -4.74
C PRO A 98 14.05 -15.96 -6.05
N ASP A 99 14.02 -17.31 -6.04
CA ASP A 99 13.86 -18.14 -7.23
C ASP A 99 12.40 -18.23 -7.74
N VAL A 100 11.45 -17.64 -7.00
CA VAL A 100 10.04 -17.64 -7.41
C VAL A 100 9.64 -16.25 -7.86
N VAL A 101 9.04 -16.17 -9.06
CA VAL A 101 8.66 -14.90 -9.67
C VAL A 101 7.17 -14.89 -9.99
N TYR A 102 6.45 -13.92 -9.39
CA TYR A 102 5.10 -13.56 -9.81
C TYR A 102 5.15 -12.63 -11.02
N ARG A 103 4.59 -13.06 -12.13
CA ARG A 103 4.53 -12.30 -13.39
C ARG A 103 3.25 -11.46 -13.44
N TYR A 104 3.38 -10.18 -13.14
CA TYR A 104 2.25 -9.23 -13.20
C TYR A 104 2.11 -8.65 -14.61
N VAL A 105 1.22 -9.23 -15.41
CA VAL A 105 0.91 -8.74 -16.76
C VAL A 105 -0.01 -7.52 -16.67
N VAL A 106 0.43 -6.39 -17.20
CA VAL A 106 -0.33 -5.14 -17.17
C VAL A 106 -1.45 -5.18 -18.22
N ASN A 107 -2.69 -5.27 -17.76
CA ASN A 107 -3.88 -5.19 -18.59
C ASN A 107 -4.33 -3.74 -18.76
N GLY A 108 -4.70 -3.35 -19.99
CA GLY A 108 -5.27 -2.03 -20.31
C GLY A 108 -6.61 -1.76 -19.63
N ALA A 109 -7.43 -2.78 -19.43
CA ALA A 109 -8.74 -2.73 -18.78
C ALA A 109 -8.70 -2.75 -17.24
N SER A 110 -7.51 -2.67 -16.63
CA SER A 110 -7.37 -2.72 -15.17
C SER A 110 -8.12 -1.58 -14.47
N ILE A 111 -8.79 -1.89 -13.37
CA ILE A 111 -9.50 -0.93 -12.49
C ILE A 111 -8.55 0.18 -12.03
N THR A 112 -7.28 -0.11 -11.78
CA THR A 112 -6.29 0.91 -11.38
C THR A 112 -6.04 1.97 -12.45
N LYS A 113 -6.26 1.64 -13.73
CA LYS A 113 -6.14 2.57 -14.86
C LYS A 113 -7.46 3.25 -15.24
N SER A 114 -8.59 2.82 -14.68
CA SER A 114 -9.89 3.45 -14.97
C SER A 114 -9.93 4.89 -14.45
N ARG A 115 -10.88 5.67 -15.00
CA ARG A 115 -11.08 7.08 -14.65
C ARG A 115 -11.15 7.27 -13.13
N GLN A 116 -10.49 8.30 -12.63
CA GLN A 116 -10.54 8.69 -11.22
C GLN A 116 -11.90 9.34 -10.91
N THR A 117 -12.77 8.62 -10.21
CA THR A 117 -14.02 9.15 -9.70
C THR A 117 -13.82 9.80 -8.33
N PRO A 118 -14.72 10.70 -7.87
CA PRO A 118 -14.68 11.25 -6.52
C PRO A 118 -14.64 10.15 -5.44
N LYS A 119 -15.46 9.09 -5.59
CA LYS A 119 -15.46 7.94 -4.69
C LYS A 119 -14.08 7.26 -4.65
N LYS A 120 -13.49 6.98 -5.80
CA LYS A 120 -12.17 6.32 -5.88
C LYS A 120 -11.05 7.17 -5.26
N GLN A 121 -11.13 8.50 -5.38
CA GLN A 121 -10.20 9.41 -4.71
C GLN A 121 -10.39 9.40 -3.19
N GLN A 122 -11.64 9.38 -2.73
CA GLN A 122 -11.98 9.31 -1.31
C GLN A 122 -11.52 7.98 -0.70
N ASP A 123 -11.80 6.85 -1.36
CA ASP A 123 -11.37 5.52 -0.90
C ASP A 123 -9.83 5.47 -0.77
N LYS A 124 -9.11 6.00 -1.77
CA LYS A 124 -7.64 6.09 -1.72
C LYS A 124 -7.14 6.92 -0.55
N TYR A 125 -7.76 8.08 -0.33
CA TYR A 125 -7.40 8.95 0.77
C TYR A 125 -7.59 8.27 2.11
N LEU A 126 -8.76 7.65 2.34
CA LEU A 126 -9.10 6.96 3.59
C LEU A 126 -8.18 5.76 3.84
N ALA A 127 -7.89 4.96 2.80
CA ALA A 127 -6.99 3.81 2.91
C ALA A 127 -5.58 4.26 3.33
N HIS A 128 -5.03 5.30 2.70
CA HIS A 128 -3.70 5.82 3.04
C HIS A 128 -3.69 6.49 4.42
N LYS A 129 -4.76 7.19 4.80
CA LYS A 129 -4.89 7.79 6.15
C LYS A 129 -4.89 6.71 7.23
N ALA A 130 -5.67 5.65 7.04
CA ALA A 130 -5.69 4.50 7.93
C ALA A 130 -4.31 3.83 8.02
N PHE A 131 -3.61 3.69 6.88
CA PHE A 131 -2.26 3.16 6.85
C PHE A 131 -1.27 3.98 7.69
N VAL A 132 -1.24 5.30 7.51
CA VAL A 132 -0.33 6.17 8.30
C VAL A 132 -0.65 6.10 9.79
N ALA A 133 -1.93 6.16 10.18
CA ALA A 133 -2.35 6.03 11.57
C ALA A 133 -1.94 4.67 12.18
N TYR A 134 -2.08 3.59 11.40
CA TYR A 134 -1.73 2.23 11.82
C TYR A 134 -0.23 2.09 12.11
N VAL A 135 0.64 2.57 11.20
CA VAL A 135 2.09 2.45 11.37
C VAL A 135 2.61 3.36 12.47
N ASP A 136 1.99 4.54 12.66
CA ASP A 136 2.33 5.45 13.78
C ASP A 136 1.98 4.84 15.13
N ALA A 137 0.79 4.25 15.26
CA ALA A 137 0.37 3.58 16.49
C ALA A 137 1.27 2.40 16.89
N ARG A 138 2.00 1.81 15.92
CA ARG A 138 2.93 0.68 16.14
C ARG A 138 4.41 1.08 16.15
N GLY A 139 4.72 2.37 16.06
CA GLY A 139 6.10 2.85 16.02
C GLY A 139 6.88 2.43 14.76
N ILE A 140 6.17 2.00 13.69
CA ILE A 140 6.81 1.61 12.43
C ILE A 140 7.28 2.87 11.71
N ARG A 141 8.58 2.95 11.42
CA ARG A 141 9.18 4.12 10.77
C ARG A 141 8.87 4.13 9.28
N LEU A 142 8.29 5.23 8.80
CA LEU A 142 8.05 5.51 7.40
C LEU A 142 8.92 6.68 6.92
N ASP A 143 9.38 6.59 5.67
CA ASP A 143 9.93 7.73 4.95
C ASP A 143 8.87 8.87 4.88
N ALA A 144 9.30 10.10 5.13
CA ALA A 144 8.43 11.30 5.17
C ALA A 144 7.59 11.51 3.88
N ARG A 145 8.09 11.04 2.72
CA ARG A 145 7.34 11.10 1.46
C ARG A 145 6.04 10.29 1.50
N PHE A 146 6.00 9.17 2.23
CA PHE A 146 4.82 8.32 2.34
C PHE A 146 3.81 8.80 3.38
N ARG A 147 4.20 9.73 4.25
CA ARG A 147 3.29 10.42 5.19
C ARG A 147 2.46 11.51 4.53
N ARG A 148 2.79 11.90 3.29
CA ARG A 148 2.07 12.92 2.52
C ARG A 148 0.94 12.29 1.74
N ILE A 149 -0.28 12.39 2.23
CA ILE A 149 -1.47 11.78 1.65
C ILE A 149 -2.13 12.77 0.69
N THR A 150 -2.48 12.33 -0.50
CA THR A 150 -3.28 13.16 -1.44
C THR A 150 -4.75 13.05 -1.07
N ARG A 151 -5.33 14.11 -0.50
CA ARG A 151 -6.75 14.21 -0.14
C ARG A 151 -7.63 14.41 -1.38
N ARG A 152 -7.28 15.33 -2.23
CA ARG A 152 -8.00 15.62 -3.49
C ARG A 152 -7.04 16.00 -4.61
N SER A 153 -7.42 15.66 -5.81
CA SER A 153 -6.76 16.11 -7.03
C SER A 153 -7.81 16.63 -8.01
N PHE A 154 -7.54 17.78 -8.59
CA PHE A 154 -8.40 18.42 -9.59
C PHE A 154 -7.62 18.48 -10.90
N GLY A 155 -8.27 18.05 -11.99
CA GLY A 155 -7.66 18.04 -13.29
C GLY A 155 -8.71 17.80 -14.38
N ARG A 156 -8.35 18.15 -15.61
CA ARG A 156 -9.17 17.95 -16.79
C ARG A 156 -8.27 17.44 -17.93
N TRP A 157 -8.82 16.55 -18.76
CA TRP A 157 -8.10 15.99 -19.92
C TRP A 157 -6.74 15.33 -19.59
N GLY A 158 -6.68 14.61 -18.45
CA GLY A 158 -5.45 13.93 -18.03
C GLY A 158 -4.41 14.81 -17.33
N LEU A 159 -4.60 16.14 -17.29
CA LEU A 159 -3.73 17.06 -16.56
C LEU A 159 -4.29 17.34 -15.17
N THR A 160 -3.50 17.12 -14.14
CA THR A 160 -3.83 17.51 -12.77
C THR A 160 -3.20 18.87 -12.48
N TRP A 161 -4.02 19.89 -12.32
CA TRP A 161 -3.56 21.25 -12.07
C TRP A 161 -3.54 21.66 -10.60
N LEU A 162 -4.35 21.00 -9.74
CA LEU A 162 -4.36 21.26 -8.29
C LEU A 162 -4.38 19.95 -7.51
N LYS A 163 -3.51 19.83 -6.51
CA LYS A 163 -3.53 18.76 -5.51
C LYS A 163 -3.58 19.32 -4.10
N ILE A 164 -4.41 18.71 -3.26
CA ILE A 164 -4.44 18.94 -1.83
C ILE A 164 -3.77 17.75 -1.17
N LYS A 165 -2.63 18.00 -0.50
CA LYS A 165 -1.88 16.99 0.25
C LYS A 165 -1.97 17.27 1.73
N GLU A 166 -2.17 16.22 2.52
CA GLU A 166 -2.22 16.22 3.97
C GLU A 166 -0.97 15.54 4.53
N CYS A 167 -0.41 16.11 5.59
CA CYS A 167 0.69 15.51 6.34
C CYS A 167 0.54 15.91 7.81
N GLY A 168 0.11 14.98 8.65
CA GLY A 168 -0.29 15.24 10.03
C GLY A 168 -1.42 16.28 10.08
N ASP A 169 -1.23 17.35 10.84
CA ASP A 169 -2.18 18.46 11.02
C ASP A 169 -2.16 19.53 9.91
N ARG A 170 -1.38 19.31 8.86
CA ARG A 170 -1.17 20.30 7.80
C ARG A 170 -1.68 19.87 6.45
N GLU A 171 -2.48 20.75 5.82
CA GLU A 171 -2.82 20.65 4.40
C GLU A 171 -1.95 21.58 3.56
N THR A 172 -1.47 21.07 2.43
CA THR A 172 -0.70 21.83 1.43
C THR A 172 -1.41 21.77 0.10
N TYR A 173 -1.71 22.92 -0.47
CA TYR A 173 -2.27 23.08 -1.81
C TYR A 173 -1.12 23.26 -2.80
N ARG A 174 -1.06 22.44 -3.84
CA ARG A 174 0.03 22.44 -4.82
C ARG A 174 -0.50 22.57 -6.23
N LEU A 175 0.00 23.55 -6.98
CA LEU A 175 -0.22 23.65 -8.42
C LEU A 175 0.73 22.71 -9.16
N PHE A 176 0.21 21.96 -10.12
CA PHE A 176 0.94 20.99 -10.95
C PHE A 176 1.80 19.99 -10.14
N ASP A 177 1.44 19.73 -8.86
CA ASP A 177 2.19 18.91 -7.90
C ASP A 177 3.60 19.44 -7.55
N LEU A 178 3.97 20.60 -8.07
CA LEU A 178 5.30 21.19 -7.94
C LEU A 178 5.30 22.39 -6.97
N ILE A 179 4.41 23.36 -7.17
CA ILE A 179 4.44 24.65 -6.48
C ILE A 179 3.45 24.63 -5.31
N PRO A 180 3.91 24.74 -4.04
CA PRO A 180 3.00 24.91 -2.92
C PRO A 180 2.47 26.34 -2.93
N VAL A 181 1.17 26.52 -3.13
CA VAL A 181 0.52 27.84 -3.19
C VAL A 181 -0.16 28.23 -1.88
N TRP A 182 -0.54 27.26 -1.07
CA TRP A 182 -1.19 27.51 0.23
C TRP A 182 -0.88 26.39 1.21
N ARG A 183 -0.83 26.75 2.51
CA ARG A 183 -0.74 25.81 3.65
C ARG A 183 -1.70 26.24 4.74
N LYS A 184 -2.47 25.31 5.30
CA LYS A 184 -3.31 25.56 6.48
C LYS A 184 -3.15 24.40 7.47
N ARG A 185 -3.41 24.68 8.77
CA ARG A 185 -3.59 23.63 9.77
C ARG A 185 -5.01 23.09 9.67
N VAL A 186 -5.15 21.79 9.82
CA VAL A 186 -6.46 21.11 9.93
C VAL A 186 -6.77 21.10 11.43
N THR A 187 -7.63 22.00 11.89
CA THR A 187 -8.21 21.87 13.23
C THR A 187 -9.31 20.82 13.16
N ASP A 188 -9.28 19.83 14.06
CA ASP A 188 -10.27 18.74 14.18
C ASP A 188 -11.67 19.31 14.53
N LYS A 189 -12.40 19.82 13.55
CA LYS A 189 -13.82 20.21 13.70
C LYS A 189 -14.76 19.63 12.64
N GLN A 190 -14.39 18.54 11.95
CA GLN A 190 -15.27 17.88 10.98
C GLN A 190 -15.17 16.33 11.03
N ALA A 191 -15.05 15.75 12.21
CA ALA A 191 -15.09 14.30 12.39
C ALA A 191 -16.45 13.75 12.84
N CYS A 192 -17.43 14.59 13.08
CA CYS A 192 -18.77 14.18 13.56
C CYS A 192 -19.84 14.98 12.85
N ASP A 193 -20.17 14.65 11.60
CA ASP A 193 -21.50 14.91 11.01
C ASP A 193 -21.59 14.11 9.71
N GLY A 194 -22.23 12.97 9.79
CA GLY A 194 -22.47 12.06 8.66
C GLY A 194 -23.11 10.77 9.15
N HIS A 195 -24.37 10.88 9.58
CA HIS A 195 -25.26 9.73 9.68
C HIS A 195 -25.58 9.14 8.32
#